data_e699196e82d84e15957155c2f9f0dde8
#
_entry.id   e699196e82d84e15957155c2f9f0dde8
#
_cell.length_a   1.000
_cell.length_b   1.000
_cell.length_c   1.000
_cell.angle_alpha   90.00
_cell.angle_beta   90.00
_cell.angle_gamma   90.00
#
_symmetry.space_group_name_H-M   'P 1'
#
loop_
_entity.id
_entity.type
_entity.pdbx_description
1 polymer ?
#
loop_
_entity_poly.entity_id
_entity_poly.type
_entity_poly.pdbx_seq_one_letter_code
_entity_poly.pdbx_strand_id
1 'polypeptide(L)'
;QEQCISEQIWQEQIHGILRLLYPKYLAGIREIAIKGVDRHDKRPDFLLVDANGYVDILEIKKPSVQLLTKQSSYRNNYVPVRELAGAIQQVEKYIYCLNTWGREGEQELQKQLSHKLPEAITLKIVNPQGILLLGRSKEFTLQQRTDFELIKRQYKHIAEILTYDDLVQRINNIISALSKETSIK
;
A
#
# COMPACT_ATOMS: atom_id res chain seq x y z
N GLN A 1 -4.02 -4.32 -29.39
CA GLN A 1 -4.39 -2.98 -28.92
C GLN A 1 -4.50 -3.05 -27.41
N GLU A 2 -3.43 -2.69 -26.70
CA GLU A 2 -3.49 -2.43 -25.26
C GLU A 2 -4.38 -1.21 -25.07
N GLN A 3 -5.58 -1.41 -24.56
CA GLN A 3 -6.42 -0.32 -24.09
C GLN A 3 -5.64 0.40 -22.98
N CYS A 4 -5.34 1.66 -23.19
CA CYS A 4 -4.75 2.54 -22.19
C CYS A 4 -5.80 2.73 -21.08
N ILE A 5 -5.81 1.80 -20.11
CA ILE A 5 -6.68 1.91 -18.93
C ILE A 5 -6.21 3.14 -18.16
N SER A 6 -7.13 4.04 -17.82
CA SER A 6 -6.78 5.22 -17.02
C SER A 6 -6.20 4.78 -15.68
N GLU A 7 -5.25 5.53 -15.13
CA GLU A 7 -4.63 5.23 -13.84
C GLU A 7 -5.67 5.06 -12.73
N GLN A 8 -6.73 5.81 -12.80
CA GLN A 8 -7.86 5.76 -11.87
C GLN A 8 -8.57 4.41 -11.88
N ILE A 9 -8.94 3.90 -13.05
CA ILE A 9 -9.61 2.59 -13.21
C ILE A 9 -8.67 1.48 -12.73
N TRP A 10 -7.39 1.59 -13.05
CA TRP A 10 -6.38 0.65 -12.61
C TRP A 10 -6.28 0.58 -11.08
N GLN A 11 -6.19 1.71 -10.42
CA GLN A 11 -6.12 1.79 -8.96
C GLN A 11 -7.38 1.22 -8.30
N GLU A 12 -8.57 1.47 -8.84
CA GLU A 12 -9.83 0.90 -8.34
C GLU A 12 -9.87 -0.62 -8.44
N GLN A 13 -9.45 -1.18 -9.56
CA GLN A 13 -9.39 -2.64 -9.74
C GLN A 13 -8.40 -3.28 -8.75
N ILE A 14 -7.21 -2.70 -8.63
CA ILE A 14 -6.20 -3.19 -7.68
C ILE A 14 -6.68 -3.05 -6.24
N HIS A 15 -7.33 -1.95 -5.87
CA HIS A 15 -7.91 -1.80 -4.53
C HIS A 15 -8.95 -2.88 -4.23
N GLY A 16 -9.82 -3.23 -5.19
CA GLY A 16 -10.76 -4.35 -5.04
C GLY A 16 -10.07 -5.68 -4.72
N ILE A 17 -8.97 -5.98 -5.39
CA ILE A 17 -8.15 -7.16 -5.15
C ILE A 17 -7.48 -7.11 -3.76
N LEU A 18 -6.91 -5.96 -3.40
CA LEU A 18 -6.24 -5.80 -2.11
C LEU A 18 -7.19 -5.97 -0.93
N ARG A 19 -8.47 -5.59 -1.05
CA ARG A 19 -9.48 -5.86 -0.02
C ARG A 19 -9.69 -7.36 0.24
N LEU A 20 -9.52 -8.21 -0.75
CA LEU A 20 -9.55 -9.67 -0.57
C LEU A 20 -8.32 -10.19 0.20
N LEU A 21 -7.16 -9.54 0.01
CA LEU A 21 -5.92 -9.90 0.71
C LEU A 21 -5.86 -9.36 2.14
N TYR A 22 -6.52 -8.25 2.39
CA TYR A 22 -6.54 -7.56 3.68
C TYR A 22 -7.98 -7.36 4.17
N PRO A 23 -8.67 -8.43 4.56
CA PRO A 23 -10.08 -8.38 4.95
C PRO A 23 -10.33 -7.56 6.24
N LYS A 24 -9.28 -7.19 6.97
CA LYS A 24 -9.36 -6.29 8.13
C LYS A 24 -9.89 -4.90 7.76
N TYR A 25 -9.70 -4.45 6.51
CA TYR A 25 -10.13 -3.12 6.08
C TYR A 25 -11.59 -3.14 5.58
N LEU A 26 -12.43 -2.39 6.25
CA LEU A 26 -13.84 -2.19 5.87
C LEU A 26 -13.97 -1.25 4.67
N ALA A 27 -13.13 -0.21 4.62
CA ALA A 27 -13.17 0.79 3.57
C ALA A 27 -11.79 1.20 3.09
N GLY A 28 -11.71 1.57 1.82
CA GLY A 28 -10.60 2.28 1.22
C GLY A 28 -11.13 3.51 0.51
N ILE A 29 -10.73 4.68 0.98
CA ILE A 29 -11.24 5.97 0.51
C ILE A 29 -10.16 6.66 -0.30
N ARG A 30 -10.47 6.97 -1.56
CA ARG A 30 -9.52 7.55 -2.51
C ARG A 30 -9.23 9.02 -2.24
N GLU A 31 -7.98 9.37 -2.48
CA GLU A 31 -7.50 10.76 -2.65
C GLU A 31 -7.94 11.72 -1.53
N ILE A 32 -8.10 11.21 -0.32
CA ILE A 32 -8.42 12.03 0.85
C ILE A 32 -7.23 12.96 1.14
N ALA A 33 -7.52 14.25 1.29
CA ALA A 33 -6.52 15.21 1.67
C ALA A 33 -6.11 15.03 3.13
N ILE A 34 -4.82 14.79 3.36
CA ILE A 34 -4.19 14.76 4.67
C ILE A 34 -3.45 16.09 4.86
N LYS A 35 -3.71 16.78 5.96
CA LYS A 35 -3.04 18.05 6.27
C LYS A 35 -1.53 17.87 6.36
N GLY A 36 -0.80 18.52 5.47
CA GLY A 36 0.66 18.48 5.46
C GLY A 36 1.27 19.47 6.46
N VAL A 37 2.41 19.10 7.05
CA VAL A 37 3.17 19.98 7.96
C VAL A 37 3.80 21.17 7.24
N ASP A 38 3.96 21.09 5.93
CA ASP A 38 4.51 22.10 5.04
C ASP A 38 3.44 23.01 4.40
N ARG A 39 2.22 23.02 4.95
CA ARG A 39 1.02 23.72 4.46
C ARG A 39 0.51 23.22 3.10
N HIS A 40 1.05 22.13 2.58
CA HIS A 40 0.57 21.48 1.36
C HIS A 40 -0.07 20.15 1.71
N ASP A 41 -1.36 20.00 1.38
CA ASP A 41 -2.07 18.75 1.58
C ASP A 41 -1.39 17.62 0.84
N LYS A 42 -1.39 16.46 1.46
CA LYS A 42 -0.93 15.20 0.89
C LYS A 42 -2.13 14.35 0.52
N ARG A 43 -2.03 13.62 -0.57
CA ARG A 43 -3.14 12.77 -1.05
C ARG A 43 -2.59 11.39 -1.39
N PRO A 44 -2.67 10.44 -0.45
CA PRO A 44 -2.40 9.04 -0.76
C PRO A 44 -3.44 8.51 -1.76
N ASP A 45 -3.12 7.47 -2.50
CA ASP A 45 -4.07 6.84 -3.40
C ASP A 45 -5.31 6.37 -2.63
N PHE A 46 -5.11 5.76 -1.45
CA PHE A 46 -6.21 5.38 -0.55
C PHE A 46 -5.85 5.59 0.92
N LEU A 47 -6.82 6.08 1.67
CA LEU A 47 -6.89 5.94 3.11
C LEU A 47 -7.68 4.67 3.42
N LEU A 48 -7.08 3.72 4.13
CA LEU A 48 -7.70 2.48 4.56
C LEU A 48 -8.27 2.64 5.95
N VAL A 49 -9.46 2.07 6.21
CA VAL A 49 -10.09 2.08 7.53
C VAL A 49 -10.39 0.64 7.94
N ASP A 50 -9.86 0.21 9.07
CA ASP A 50 -10.11 -1.13 9.59
C ASP A 50 -11.43 -1.24 10.39
N ALA A 51 -11.76 -2.46 10.81
CA ALA A 51 -12.99 -2.74 11.56
C ALA A 51 -13.08 -2.06 12.95
N ASN A 52 -11.96 -1.56 13.46
CA ASN A 52 -11.88 -0.85 14.74
C ASN A 52 -11.75 0.67 14.58
N GLY A 53 -11.77 1.16 13.33
CA GLY A 53 -11.65 2.56 12.98
C GLY A 53 -10.22 3.08 12.85
N TYR A 54 -9.19 2.23 12.95
CA TYR A 54 -7.82 2.66 12.72
C TYR A 54 -7.59 2.93 11.24
N VAL A 55 -6.82 4.00 10.97
CA VAL A 55 -6.50 4.42 9.60
C VAL A 55 -5.09 4.01 9.22
N ASP A 56 -4.96 3.47 8.01
CA ASP A 56 -3.71 3.11 7.36
C ASP A 56 -3.68 3.72 5.95
N ILE A 57 -2.57 3.57 5.24
CA ILE A 57 -2.35 4.15 3.91
C ILE A 57 -2.06 3.05 2.89
N LEU A 58 -2.61 3.20 1.69
CA LEU A 58 -2.23 2.41 0.53
C LEU A 58 -1.76 3.35 -0.58
N GLU A 59 -0.57 3.07 -1.08
CA GLU A 59 0.01 3.73 -2.24
C GLU A 59 0.28 2.71 -3.34
N ILE A 60 -0.12 3.03 -4.57
CA ILE A 60 -0.06 2.12 -5.73
C ILE A 60 0.73 2.78 -6.84
N LYS A 61 1.84 2.17 -7.22
CA LYS A 61 2.65 2.57 -8.37
C LYS A 61 2.51 1.55 -9.50
N LYS A 62 2.86 1.93 -10.72
CA LYS A 62 2.74 1.06 -11.90
C LYS A 62 3.59 -0.21 -11.80
N PRO A 63 3.16 -1.31 -12.45
CA PRO A 63 3.95 -2.55 -12.53
C PRO A 63 5.29 -2.39 -13.23
N SER A 64 5.42 -1.38 -14.10
CA SER A 64 6.65 -1.09 -14.86
C SER A 64 7.73 -0.36 -14.06
N VAL A 65 7.43 0.03 -12.81
CA VAL A 65 8.41 0.70 -11.94
C VAL A 65 9.58 -0.24 -11.66
N GLN A 66 10.80 0.22 -11.94
CA GLN A 66 12.01 -0.49 -11.59
C GLN A 66 12.23 -0.39 -10.07
N LEU A 67 12.66 -1.48 -9.44
CA LEU A 67 12.81 -1.55 -7.98
C LEU A 67 14.27 -1.42 -7.54
N LEU A 68 15.16 -2.14 -8.23
CA LEU A 68 16.58 -2.21 -7.89
C LEU A 68 17.43 -1.74 -9.06
N THR A 69 18.66 -1.37 -8.77
CA THR A 69 19.67 -1.08 -9.79
C THR A 69 19.88 -2.30 -10.70
N LYS A 70 20.20 -2.06 -11.99
CA LYS A 70 20.45 -3.14 -12.96
C LYS A 70 21.71 -3.93 -12.65
N GLN A 71 22.68 -3.28 -12.03
CA GLN A 71 23.95 -3.87 -11.61
C GLN A 71 24.15 -3.63 -10.13
N SER A 72 24.86 -4.55 -9.46
CA SER A 72 25.28 -4.32 -8.09
C SER A 72 26.19 -3.08 -8.03
N SER A 73 25.89 -2.15 -7.14
CA SER A 73 26.56 -0.86 -7.10
C SER A 73 27.45 -0.68 -5.87
N TYR A 74 26.92 -0.83 -4.69
CA TYR A 74 27.65 -0.58 -3.45
C TYR A 74 28.05 -1.89 -2.77
N ARG A 75 29.33 -2.22 -2.78
CA ARG A 75 29.88 -3.45 -2.16
C ARG A 75 29.15 -4.72 -2.59
N ASN A 76 28.89 -4.85 -3.88
CA ASN A 76 28.14 -5.94 -4.52
C ASN A 76 26.65 -6.06 -4.11
N ASN A 77 26.06 -5.04 -3.50
CA ASN A 77 24.63 -5.04 -3.19
C ASN A 77 23.82 -4.35 -4.31
N TYR A 78 22.63 -4.85 -4.56
CA TYR A 78 21.63 -4.13 -5.33
C TYR A 78 20.92 -3.13 -4.41
N VAL A 79 20.84 -1.88 -4.83
CA VAL A 79 20.24 -0.81 -4.04
C VAL A 79 18.93 -0.35 -4.67
N PRO A 80 18.01 0.25 -3.87
CA PRO A 80 16.78 0.82 -4.40
C PRO A 80 17.08 1.87 -5.48
N VAL A 81 16.34 1.81 -6.58
CA VAL A 81 16.35 2.94 -7.52
C VAL A 81 15.54 4.11 -6.96
N ARG A 82 15.68 5.27 -7.61
CA ARG A 82 15.03 6.51 -7.20
C ARG A 82 13.52 6.35 -6.99
N GLU A 83 12.86 5.60 -7.87
CA GLU A 83 11.42 5.38 -7.85
C GLU A 83 10.97 4.61 -6.61
N LEU A 84 11.66 3.52 -6.25
CA LEU A 84 11.37 2.78 -5.03
C LEU A 84 11.65 3.61 -3.79
N ALA A 85 12.84 4.22 -3.71
CA ALA A 85 13.20 5.07 -2.57
C ALA A 85 12.22 6.25 -2.40
N GLY A 86 11.82 6.89 -3.52
CA GLY A 86 10.85 7.98 -3.52
C GLY A 86 9.45 7.55 -3.08
N ALA A 87 8.98 6.39 -3.52
CA ALA A 87 7.68 5.85 -3.12
C ALA A 87 7.65 5.51 -1.61
N ILE A 88 8.72 4.92 -1.09
CA ILE A 88 8.88 4.67 0.35
C ILE A 88 8.83 5.99 1.13
N GLN A 89 9.64 6.97 0.73
CA GLN A 89 9.68 8.30 1.37
C GLN A 89 8.31 9.00 1.32
N GLN A 90 7.54 8.81 0.26
CA GLN A 90 6.21 9.37 0.11
C GLN A 90 5.25 8.77 1.14
N VAL A 91 5.25 7.45 1.31
CA VAL A 91 4.41 6.75 2.31
C VAL A 91 4.79 7.16 3.74
N GLU A 92 6.10 7.17 4.06
CA GLU A 92 6.59 7.63 5.37
C GLU A 92 6.16 9.07 5.67
N LYS A 93 6.18 9.95 4.66
CA LYS A 93 5.70 11.32 4.79
C LYS A 93 4.21 11.40 5.10
N TYR A 94 3.39 10.55 4.48
CA TYR A 94 1.96 10.48 4.78
C TYR A 94 1.70 10.01 6.21
N ILE A 95 2.40 8.97 6.66
CA ILE A 95 2.31 8.46 8.04
C ILE A 95 2.69 9.56 9.04
N TYR A 96 3.78 10.27 8.77
CA TYR A 96 4.21 11.40 9.59
C TYR A 96 3.15 12.51 9.65
N CYS A 97 2.56 12.87 8.51
CA CYS A 97 1.50 13.89 8.44
C CYS A 97 0.26 13.45 9.24
N LEU A 98 -0.18 12.21 9.13
CA LEU A 98 -1.30 11.67 9.91
C LEU A 98 -1.02 11.74 11.41
N ASN A 99 0.15 11.24 11.85
CA ASN A 99 0.52 11.27 13.27
C ASN A 99 0.58 12.71 13.82
N THR A 100 1.09 13.66 13.04
CA THR A 100 1.16 15.08 13.42
C THR A 100 -0.22 15.71 13.48
N TRP A 101 -1.12 15.34 12.57
CA TRP A 101 -2.49 15.84 12.53
C TRP A 101 -3.34 15.33 13.71
N GLY A 102 -3.10 14.08 14.15
CA GLY A 102 -3.62 13.50 15.38
C GLY A 102 -5.13 13.70 15.56
N ARG A 103 -5.56 14.15 16.73
CA ARG A 103 -6.98 14.32 17.07
C ARG A 103 -7.74 15.30 16.17
N GLU A 104 -7.10 16.36 15.71
CA GLU A 104 -7.73 17.27 14.73
C GLU A 104 -8.04 16.51 13.44
N GLY A 105 -7.09 15.68 12.99
CA GLY A 105 -7.26 14.82 11.82
C GLY A 105 -8.37 13.78 11.98
N GLU A 106 -8.47 13.14 13.14
CA GLU A 106 -9.56 12.20 13.45
C GLU A 106 -10.94 12.86 13.30
N GLN A 107 -11.10 14.05 13.88
CA GLN A 107 -12.36 14.79 13.82
C GLN A 107 -12.71 15.25 12.39
N GLU A 108 -11.72 15.74 11.66
CA GLU A 108 -11.93 16.22 10.30
C GLU A 108 -12.23 15.07 9.34
N LEU A 109 -11.47 13.98 9.43
CA LEU A 109 -11.73 12.77 8.64
C LEU A 109 -13.10 12.15 8.99
N GLN A 110 -13.49 12.14 10.28
CA GLN A 110 -14.79 11.65 10.69
C GLN A 110 -15.94 12.44 10.05
N LYS A 111 -15.84 13.78 10.02
CA LYS A 111 -16.84 14.63 9.35
C LYS A 111 -16.93 14.35 7.86
N GLN A 112 -15.77 14.21 7.19
CA GLN A 112 -15.72 13.99 5.76
C GLN A 112 -16.21 12.60 5.34
N LEU A 113 -16.01 11.58 6.19
CA LEU A 113 -16.20 10.18 5.84
C LEU A 113 -17.40 9.50 6.51
N SER A 114 -18.13 10.19 7.39
CA SER A 114 -19.28 9.62 8.11
C SER A 114 -20.29 8.94 7.18
N HIS A 115 -20.52 9.50 5.99
CA HIS A 115 -21.46 8.94 5.01
C HIS A 115 -20.94 7.70 4.26
N LYS A 116 -19.64 7.37 4.41
CA LYS A 116 -18.96 6.22 3.75
C LYS A 116 -18.64 5.09 4.72
N LEU A 117 -18.84 5.32 5.99
CA LEU A 117 -18.49 4.37 7.06
C LEU A 117 -19.74 3.96 7.83
N PRO A 118 -19.78 2.75 8.42
CA PRO A 118 -20.83 2.38 9.37
C PRO A 118 -20.88 3.37 10.55
N GLU A 119 -22.09 3.71 11.03
CA GLU A 119 -22.28 4.68 12.13
C GLU A 119 -21.49 4.35 13.42
N ALA A 120 -21.25 3.07 13.67
CA ALA A 120 -20.52 2.61 14.86
C ALA A 120 -19.01 2.85 14.77
N ILE A 121 -18.47 3.24 13.61
CA ILE A 121 -17.02 3.39 13.42
C ILE A 121 -16.58 4.80 13.77
N THR A 122 -15.71 4.91 14.77
CA THR A 122 -15.01 6.14 15.12
C THR A 122 -13.57 6.06 14.63
N LEU A 123 -13.15 7.02 13.80
CA LEU A 123 -11.82 7.06 13.22
C LEU A 123 -10.75 7.38 14.25
N LYS A 124 -9.62 6.70 14.14
CA LYS A 124 -8.47 6.82 15.05
C LYS A 124 -7.17 6.87 14.24
N ILE A 125 -6.33 7.83 14.58
CA ILE A 125 -4.98 7.95 14.04
C ILE A 125 -4.00 7.51 15.12
N VAL A 126 -3.62 6.24 15.11
CA VAL A 126 -2.68 5.65 16.07
C VAL A 126 -1.64 4.83 15.32
N ASN A 127 -0.44 5.36 15.19
CA ASN A 127 0.66 4.71 14.48
C ASN A 127 0.24 4.13 13.12
N PRO A 128 -0.32 4.94 12.21
CA PRO A 128 -0.73 4.47 10.89
C PRO A 128 0.39 3.69 10.20
N GLN A 129 0.01 2.67 9.46
CA GLN A 129 0.94 1.89 8.65
C GLN A 129 0.70 2.13 7.17
N GLY A 130 1.71 1.90 6.35
CA GLY A 130 1.60 1.99 4.90
C GLY A 130 1.64 0.63 4.23
N ILE A 131 0.86 0.45 3.19
CA ILE A 131 1.00 -0.63 2.21
C ILE A 131 1.43 0.02 0.91
N LEU A 132 2.53 -0.46 0.34
CA LEU A 132 3.06 0.05 -0.93
C LEU A 132 3.05 -1.08 -1.97
N LEU A 133 2.31 -0.90 -3.06
CA LEU A 133 2.30 -1.82 -4.20
C LEU A 133 3.03 -1.19 -5.38
N LEU A 134 4.09 -1.86 -5.87
CA LEU A 134 4.85 -1.33 -7.01
C LEU A 134 5.69 -2.41 -7.71
N GLY A 135 5.94 -2.19 -9.00
CA GLY A 135 6.94 -2.94 -9.76
C GLY A 135 6.74 -4.45 -9.80
N ARG A 136 7.70 -5.14 -10.37
CA ARG A 136 7.73 -6.61 -10.49
C ARG A 136 9.07 -7.16 -10.03
N SER A 137 9.04 -8.37 -9.47
CA SER A 137 10.22 -9.09 -8.95
C SER A 137 10.44 -10.46 -9.60
N LYS A 138 9.61 -10.84 -10.58
CA LYS A 138 9.65 -12.17 -11.21
C LYS A 138 11.04 -12.49 -11.79
N GLU A 139 11.69 -11.51 -12.41
CA GLU A 139 12.99 -11.67 -13.08
C GLU A 139 14.18 -11.45 -12.14
N PHE A 140 13.97 -11.23 -10.85
CA PHE A 140 15.05 -11.02 -9.90
C PHE A 140 15.92 -12.29 -9.75
N THR A 141 17.23 -12.08 -9.80
CA THR A 141 18.21 -13.08 -9.39
C THR A 141 18.06 -13.41 -7.90
N LEU A 142 18.66 -14.49 -7.44
CA LEU A 142 18.64 -14.85 -6.02
C LEU A 142 19.21 -13.72 -5.14
N GLN A 143 20.29 -13.09 -5.56
CA GLN A 143 20.89 -11.98 -4.84
C GLN A 143 19.95 -10.77 -4.80
N GLN A 144 19.34 -10.39 -5.93
CA GLN A 144 18.36 -9.29 -5.97
C GLN A 144 17.16 -9.54 -5.06
N ARG A 145 16.68 -10.79 -4.98
CA ARG A 145 15.59 -11.15 -4.06
C ARG A 145 15.99 -10.97 -2.61
N THR A 146 17.23 -11.41 -2.26
CA THR A 146 17.76 -11.24 -0.91
C THR A 146 17.89 -9.76 -0.56
N ASP A 147 18.52 -8.96 -1.45
CA ASP A 147 18.74 -7.53 -1.22
C ASP A 147 17.40 -6.78 -1.13
N PHE A 148 16.41 -7.12 -1.98
CA PHE A 148 15.09 -6.53 -1.93
C PHE A 148 14.36 -6.87 -0.63
N GLU A 149 14.46 -8.11 -0.15
CA GLU A 149 13.87 -8.51 1.13
C GLU A 149 14.49 -7.77 2.31
N LEU A 150 15.82 -7.58 2.30
CA LEU A 150 16.51 -6.77 3.30
C LEU A 150 16.02 -5.31 3.29
N ILE A 151 15.84 -4.73 2.10
CA ILE A 151 15.29 -3.38 1.95
C ILE A 151 13.88 -3.30 2.54
N LYS A 152 12.99 -4.22 2.19
CA LYS A 152 11.61 -4.25 2.71
C LYS A 152 11.56 -4.25 4.24
N ARG A 153 12.43 -5.04 4.87
CA ARG A 153 12.48 -5.21 6.33
C ARG A 153 13.08 -4.03 7.10
N GLN A 154 13.66 -3.05 6.43
CA GLN A 154 14.18 -1.84 7.07
C GLN A 154 13.07 -0.88 7.51
N TYR A 155 11.96 -0.86 6.81
CA TYR A 155 10.89 0.13 6.97
C TYR A 155 9.75 -0.41 7.84
N LYS A 156 9.87 -0.23 9.15
CA LYS A 156 8.93 -0.80 10.14
C LYS A 156 7.54 -0.16 10.14
N HIS A 157 7.42 1.08 9.67
CA HIS A 157 6.14 1.78 9.55
C HIS A 157 5.40 1.42 8.24
N ILE A 158 6.08 0.77 7.33
CA ILE A 158 5.47 0.22 6.14
C ILE A 158 5.16 -1.24 6.43
N ALA A 159 3.87 -1.56 6.59
CA ALA A 159 3.42 -2.91 6.89
C ALA A 159 3.86 -3.89 5.82
N GLU A 160 3.77 -3.48 4.56
CA GLU A 160 4.23 -4.28 3.44
C GLU A 160 4.65 -3.43 2.23
N ILE A 161 5.74 -3.86 1.59
CA ILE A 161 6.13 -3.45 0.23
C ILE A 161 5.90 -4.67 -0.68
N LEU A 162 4.85 -4.60 -1.49
CA LEU A 162 4.42 -5.68 -2.36
C LEU A 162 4.83 -5.40 -3.81
N THR A 163 5.21 -6.45 -4.53
CA THR A 163 5.26 -6.41 -5.98
C THR A 163 3.95 -6.95 -6.58
N TYR A 164 3.70 -6.66 -7.86
CA TYR A 164 2.58 -7.25 -8.57
C TYR A 164 2.68 -8.77 -8.69
N ASP A 165 3.89 -9.32 -8.64
CA ASP A 165 4.10 -10.76 -8.64
C ASP A 165 3.72 -11.38 -7.31
N ASP A 166 4.02 -10.70 -6.18
CA ASP A 166 3.55 -11.09 -4.84
C ASP A 166 2.02 -11.09 -4.77
N LEU A 167 1.39 -10.04 -5.34
CA LEU A 167 -0.07 -9.91 -5.39
C LEU A 167 -0.71 -11.10 -6.12
N VAL A 168 -0.22 -11.43 -7.32
CA VAL A 168 -0.71 -12.56 -8.11
C VAL A 168 -0.50 -13.89 -7.38
N GLN A 169 0.66 -14.08 -6.76
CA GLN A 169 0.95 -15.30 -6.00
C GLN A 169 -0.01 -15.49 -4.83
N ARG A 170 -0.29 -14.43 -4.06
CA ARG A 170 -1.23 -14.47 -2.93
C ARG A 170 -2.64 -14.83 -3.38
N ILE A 171 -3.12 -14.23 -4.48
CA ILE A 171 -4.43 -14.57 -5.05
C ILE A 171 -4.49 -16.05 -5.43
N ASN A 172 -3.48 -16.55 -6.12
CA ASN A 172 -3.42 -17.95 -6.50
C ASN A 172 -3.41 -18.89 -5.28
N ASN A 173 -2.72 -18.50 -4.21
CA ASN A 173 -2.72 -19.27 -2.95
C ASN A 173 -4.12 -19.32 -2.32
N ILE A 174 -4.85 -18.18 -2.31
CA ILE A 174 -6.22 -18.12 -1.79
C ILE A 174 -7.15 -19.00 -2.63
N ILE A 175 -7.11 -18.88 -3.96
CA ILE A 175 -7.91 -19.71 -4.87
C ILE A 175 -7.62 -21.19 -4.62
N SER A 176 -6.36 -21.58 -4.52
CA SER A 176 -5.94 -22.95 -4.28
C SER A 176 -6.43 -23.49 -2.92
N ALA A 177 -6.41 -22.68 -1.88
CA ALA A 177 -6.91 -23.04 -0.56
C ALA A 177 -8.42 -23.28 -0.60
N LEU A 178 -9.19 -22.35 -1.18
CA LEU A 178 -10.65 -22.46 -1.28
C LEU A 178 -11.08 -23.65 -2.15
N SER A 179 -10.36 -23.91 -3.25
CA SER A 179 -10.67 -25.05 -4.15
C SER A 179 -10.45 -26.41 -3.48
N LYS A 180 -9.46 -26.53 -2.59
CA LYS A 180 -9.23 -27.78 -1.82
C LYS A 180 -10.35 -28.06 -0.82
N GLU A 181 -10.86 -27.03 -0.14
CA GLU A 181 -11.97 -27.17 0.80
C GLU A 181 -13.27 -27.59 0.11
N THR A 182 -13.49 -27.14 -1.13
CA THR A 182 -14.68 -27.51 -1.91
C THR A 182 -14.64 -28.97 -2.39
N SER A 183 -13.46 -29.58 -2.48
CA SER A 183 -13.26 -30.97 -2.93
C SER A 183 -13.41 -32.03 -1.81
N ILE A 184 -13.63 -31.60 -0.55
CA ILE A 184 -13.76 -32.47 0.63
C ILE A 184 -15.25 -32.70 1.02
N LYS A 185 -16.16 -32.10 0.28
CA LYS A 185 -17.62 -32.36 0.40
C LYS A 185 -18.12 -33.28 -0.73
#